data_ee2237bf3536f5f371b737099f641208
#
_entry.id   ee2237bf3536f5f371b737099f641208
#
_cell.length_a   1.000
_cell.length_b   1.000
_cell.length_c   1.000
_cell.angle_alpha   90.00
_cell.angle_beta   90.00
_cell.angle_gamma   90.00
#
_symmetry.space_group_name_H-M   'P 1'
#
loop_
_entity.id
_entity.type
_entity.pdbx_description
1 polymer ?
#
loop_
_entity_poly.entity_id
_entity_poly.type
_entity_poly.pdbx_seq_one_letter_code
_entity_poly.pdbx_strand_id
1 'polypeptide(L)'
;MTQGICFILKPNMSIPPAFIEKETPFITRFGLWMAIWAHVLSGVATLFMVFPFANLKTRHFHIQQWSIKLLKIFGIQLRMMNPGILPSNSYLLASNHISWLDIHAINAFKPIRFVAKSEVEKWPIFGWMAKQLGTVFIKRDSSRHAHLVVGEMSAVLKSESVCIFPEGTSTIGEAVRPFKPNLFEAAVMADLPVYTLAIRYLSKATGQRSDVPAFVGDMGLLESMSKILKNRNLIAELTFFPPPAATPQQPSDRKWLALHSHEQIAKYLSSSNTL
;
A
#
# COMPACT_ATOMS: atom_id res chain seq x y z
N MET A 1 -16.04 -2.51 -65.23
CA MET A 1 -15.52 -3.74 -64.61
C MET A 1 -15.15 -3.41 -63.17
N THR A 2 -16.07 -3.65 -62.27
CA THR A 2 -15.96 -3.31 -60.83
C THR A 2 -15.69 -4.63 -60.09
N GLN A 3 -14.47 -4.78 -59.57
CA GLN A 3 -14.14 -5.94 -58.72
C GLN A 3 -14.52 -5.60 -57.28
N GLY A 4 -15.54 -6.30 -56.75
CA GLY A 4 -15.91 -6.27 -55.37
C GLY A 4 -14.92 -7.06 -54.50
N ILE A 5 -14.32 -6.39 -53.51
CA ILE A 5 -13.50 -7.03 -52.49
C ILE A 5 -14.44 -7.57 -51.39
N CYS A 6 -14.53 -8.89 -51.38
CA CYS A 6 -15.26 -9.63 -50.34
C CYS A 6 -14.41 -9.69 -49.06
N PHE A 7 -14.82 -8.96 -47.99
CA PHE A 7 -14.23 -9.12 -46.67
C PHE A 7 -14.74 -10.41 -46.03
N ILE A 8 -13.86 -11.40 -45.93
CA ILE A 8 -14.10 -12.63 -45.18
C ILE A 8 -13.96 -12.28 -43.69
N LEU A 9 -15.09 -12.16 -43.00
CA LEU A 9 -15.18 -12.14 -41.56
C LEU A 9 -14.69 -13.48 -41.00
N LYS A 10 -13.58 -13.50 -40.30
CA LYS A 10 -13.14 -14.68 -39.53
C LYS A 10 -14.15 -14.95 -38.42
N PRO A 11 -14.72 -16.16 -38.35
CA PRO A 11 -15.60 -16.51 -37.23
C PRO A 11 -14.82 -16.90 -35.98
N ASN A 12 -15.38 -16.52 -34.85
CA ASN A 12 -15.15 -17.08 -33.51
C ASN A 12 -13.74 -16.97 -32.92
N MET A 13 -13.44 -15.81 -32.31
CA MET A 13 -12.65 -15.81 -31.10
C MET A 13 -13.59 -16.24 -29.96
N SER A 14 -13.57 -17.53 -29.62
CA SER A 14 -14.21 -18.06 -28.42
C SER A 14 -13.61 -17.34 -27.21
N ILE A 15 -14.43 -16.57 -26.51
CA ILE A 15 -14.08 -16.01 -25.20
C ILE A 15 -13.66 -17.21 -24.33
N PRO A 16 -12.41 -17.26 -23.82
CA PRO A 16 -12.02 -18.36 -22.95
C PRO A 16 -13.00 -18.41 -21.76
N PRO A 17 -13.40 -19.62 -21.32
CA PRO A 17 -14.33 -19.74 -20.18
C PRO A 17 -13.78 -18.95 -19.01
N ALA A 18 -14.62 -18.15 -18.37
CA ALA A 18 -14.26 -17.37 -17.20
C ALA A 18 -13.53 -18.28 -16.21
N PHE A 19 -12.25 -17.99 -15.95
CA PHE A 19 -11.44 -18.78 -15.04
C PHE A 19 -12.01 -18.59 -13.61
N ILE A 20 -12.81 -19.56 -13.16
CA ILE A 20 -13.36 -19.56 -11.79
C ILE A 20 -12.24 -20.03 -10.88
N GLU A 21 -11.59 -19.09 -10.18
CA GLU A 21 -10.62 -19.45 -9.15
C GLU A 21 -11.31 -20.27 -8.06
N LYS A 22 -10.75 -21.45 -7.78
CA LYS A 22 -11.28 -22.33 -6.75
C LYS A 22 -11.09 -21.70 -5.37
N GLU A 23 -12.19 -21.48 -4.68
CA GLU A 23 -12.16 -20.95 -3.31
C GLU A 23 -11.36 -21.86 -2.36
N THR A 24 -10.70 -21.24 -1.39
CA THR A 24 -9.98 -21.97 -0.33
C THR A 24 -10.98 -22.82 0.50
N PRO A 25 -10.76 -24.14 0.65
CA PRO A 25 -11.65 -25.00 1.42
C PRO A 25 -11.85 -24.54 2.87
N PHE A 26 -13.02 -24.82 3.43
CA PHE A 26 -13.38 -24.39 4.79
C PHE A 26 -12.38 -24.82 5.86
N ILE A 27 -11.96 -26.09 5.85
CA ILE A 27 -11.00 -26.63 6.83
C ILE A 27 -9.66 -25.88 6.74
N THR A 28 -9.19 -25.61 5.52
CA THR A 28 -7.97 -24.82 5.31
C THR A 28 -8.13 -23.39 5.86
N ARG A 29 -9.28 -22.75 5.62
CA ARG A 29 -9.58 -21.42 6.15
C ARG A 29 -9.57 -21.39 7.68
N PHE A 30 -10.13 -22.42 8.32
CA PHE A 30 -10.08 -22.53 9.79
C PHE A 30 -8.63 -22.59 10.29
N GLY A 31 -7.79 -23.44 9.70
CA GLY A 31 -6.37 -23.50 10.05
C GLY A 31 -5.63 -22.17 9.83
N LEU A 32 -5.98 -21.44 8.77
CA LEU A 32 -5.41 -20.12 8.49
C LEU A 32 -5.84 -19.07 9.51
N TRP A 33 -7.09 -19.10 10.00
CA TRP A 33 -7.53 -18.23 11.08
C TRP A 33 -6.74 -18.49 12.37
N MET A 34 -6.50 -19.73 12.72
CA MET A 34 -5.65 -20.10 13.85
C MET A 34 -4.21 -19.57 13.67
N ALA A 35 -3.66 -19.70 12.45
CA ALA A 35 -2.35 -19.17 12.12
C ALA A 35 -2.28 -17.64 12.22
N ILE A 36 -3.34 -16.91 11.80
CA ILE A 36 -3.43 -15.44 11.94
C ILE A 36 -3.40 -15.05 13.41
N TRP A 37 -4.22 -15.66 14.25
CA TRP A 37 -4.25 -15.30 15.67
C TRP A 37 -2.96 -15.64 16.38
N ALA A 38 -2.36 -16.79 16.09
CA ALA A 38 -1.03 -17.13 16.60
C ALA A 38 0.03 -16.12 16.14
N HIS A 39 -0.06 -15.66 14.89
CA HIS A 39 0.84 -14.65 14.35
C HIS A 39 0.65 -13.28 14.99
N VAL A 40 -0.59 -12.84 15.23
CA VAL A 40 -0.90 -11.60 15.97
C VAL A 40 -0.35 -11.68 17.39
N LEU A 41 -0.56 -12.79 18.10
CA LEU A 41 -0.03 -12.99 19.44
C LEU A 41 1.51 -12.96 19.46
N SER A 42 2.17 -13.55 18.45
CA SER A 42 3.63 -13.47 18.32
C SER A 42 4.11 -12.03 18.11
N GLY A 43 3.36 -11.22 17.35
CA GLY A 43 3.63 -9.79 17.16
C GLY A 43 3.52 -9.01 18.48
N VAL A 44 2.44 -9.23 19.21
CA VAL A 44 2.24 -8.63 20.54
C VAL A 44 3.39 -9.00 21.47
N ALA A 45 3.76 -10.29 21.55
CA ALA A 45 4.88 -10.74 22.38
C ALA A 45 6.21 -10.09 21.96
N THR A 46 6.47 -9.96 20.66
CA THR A 46 7.68 -9.28 20.15
C THR A 46 7.70 -7.81 20.55
N LEU A 47 6.57 -7.10 20.47
CA LEU A 47 6.47 -5.70 20.86
C LEU A 47 6.70 -5.49 22.37
N PHE A 48 6.28 -6.44 23.19
CA PHE A 48 6.52 -6.38 24.64
C PHE A 48 7.93 -6.79 25.07
N MET A 49 8.43 -7.91 24.51
CA MET A 49 9.67 -8.53 24.99
C MET A 49 10.92 -8.02 24.29
N VAL A 50 10.81 -7.67 23.01
CA VAL A 50 11.99 -7.34 22.19
C VAL A 50 12.11 -5.83 21.97
N PHE A 51 11.04 -5.14 21.61
CA PHE A 51 11.09 -3.73 21.22
C PHE A 51 11.63 -2.77 22.29
N PRO A 52 11.36 -2.92 23.59
CA PRO A 52 11.90 -2.02 24.61
C PRO A 52 13.43 -1.98 24.62
N PHE A 53 14.07 -3.10 24.26
CA PHE A 53 15.52 -3.28 24.30
C PHE A 53 16.19 -3.25 22.91
N ALA A 54 15.38 -3.23 21.84
CA ALA A 54 15.86 -3.34 20.46
C ALA A 54 16.26 -1.97 19.90
N ASN A 55 17.39 -1.92 19.18
CA ASN A 55 17.73 -0.79 18.35
C ASN A 55 16.86 -0.77 17.06
N LEU A 56 16.90 0.32 16.31
CA LEU A 56 16.09 0.52 15.12
C LEU A 56 16.28 -0.59 14.08
N LYS A 57 17.50 -1.04 13.83
CA LYS A 57 17.79 -2.12 12.87
C LYS A 57 17.10 -3.43 13.26
N THR A 58 17.15 -3.79 14.54
CA THR A 58 16.49 -4.99 15.07
C THR A 58 14.96 -4.87 14.98
N ARG A 59 14.40 -3.70 15.33
CA ARG A 59 12.95 -3.43 15.16
C ARG A 59 12.53 -3.59 13.70
N HIS A 60 13.27 -2.98 12.77
CA HIS A 60 13.00 -3.10 11.33
C HIS A 60 13.06 -4.57 10.87
N PHE A 61 14.03 -5.34 11.31
CA PHE A 61 14.10 -6.76 10.99
C PHE A 61 12.84 -7.51 11.43
N HIS A 62 12.39 -7.31 12.67
CA HIS A 62 11.16 -7.95 13.17
C HIS A 62 9.90 -7.51 12.43
N ILE A 63 9.76 -6.21 12.14
CA ILE A 63 8.64 -5.67 11.34
C ILE A 63 8.59 -6.33 9.96
N GLN A 64 9.74 -6.41 9.29
CA GLN A 64 9.84 -7.01 7.96
C GLN A 64 9.47 -8.50 7.98
N GLN A 65 10.05 -9.28 8.89
CA GLN A 65 9.78 -10.71 9.00
C GLN A 65 8.33 -11.00 9.36
N TRP A 66 7.74 -10.18 10.25
CA TRP A 66 6.33 -10.29 10.61
C TRP A 66 5.42 -10.01 9.41
N SER A 67 5.69 -8.97 8.65
CA SER A 67 4.93 -8.61 7.45
C SER A 67 5.05 -9.67 6.34
N ILE A 68 6.25 -10.20 6.10
CA ILE A 68 6.46 -11.32 5.14
C ILE A 68 5.64 -12.54 5.54
N LYS A 69 5.65 -12.92 6.82
CA LYS A 69 4.87 -14.08 7.30
C LYS A 69 3.37 -13.83 7.17
N LEU A 70 2.90 -12.63 7.47
CA LEU A 70 1.48 -12.27 7.33
C LEU A 70 1.02 -12.42 5.87
N LEU A 71 1.76 -11.86 4.92
CA LEU A 71 1.44 -11.98 3.49
C LEU A 71 1.41 -13.45 3.04
N LYS A 72 2.34 -14.29 3.53
CA LYS A 72 2.34 -15.74 3.26
C LYS A 72 1.09 -16.44 3.79
N ILE A 73 0.63 -16.09 5.01
CA ILE A 73 -0.61 -16.65 5.58
C ILE A 73 -1.80 -16.31 4.69
N PHE A 74 -1.88 -15.08 4.17
CA PHE A 74 -2.92 -14.66 3.23
C PHE A 74 -2.73 -15.18 1.79
N GLY A 75 -1.60 -15.85 1.50
CA GLY A 75 -1.32 -16.39 0.16
C GLY A 75 -0.95 -15.29 -0.86
N ILE A 76 -0.40 -14.19 -0.38
CA ILE A 76 -0.01 -13.03 -1.19
C ILE A 76 1.47 -13.11 -1.51
N GLN A 77 1.80 -13.10 -2.79
CA GLN A 77 3.16 -12.98 -3.30
C GLN A 77 3.50 -11.51 -3.50
N LEU A 78 4.66 -11.08 -3.01
CA LEU A 78 5.17 -9.74 -3.25
C LEU A 78 5.96 -9.70 -4.57
N ARG A 79 5.67 -8.71 -5.42
CA ARG A 79 6.41 -8.40 -6.65
C ARG A 79 6.87 -6.96 -6.58
N MET A 80 8.12 -6.70 -6.86
CA MET A 80 8.71 -5.36 -6.81
C MET A 80 9.25 -4.96 -8.17
N MET A 81 8.91 -3.75 -8.59
CA MET A 81 9.39 -3.12 -9.82
C MET A 81 10.22 -1.88 -9.44
N ASN A 82 11.42 -1.79 -9.99
CA ASN A 82 12.37 -0.69 -9.75
C ASN A 82 12.73 -0.44 -8.26
N PRO A 83 12.93 -1.47 -7.42
CA PRO A 83 13.18 -1.23 -5.99
C PRO A 83 14.51 -0.51 -5.71
N GLY A 84 15.46 -0.57 -6.65
CA GLY A 84 16.80 0.04 -6.52
C GLY A 84 16.85 1.55 -6.62
N ILE A 85 15.74 2.23 -6.96
CA ILE A 85 15.71 3.70 -7.03
C ILE A 85 15.61 4.37 -5.67
N LEU A 86 15.16 3.63 -4.65
CA LEU A 86 15.02 4.19 -3.30
C LEU A 86 16.38 4.38 -2.65
N PRO A 87 16.66 5.56 -2.08
CA PRO A 87 17.94 5.84 -1.43
C PRO A 87 18.07 5.11 -0.09
N SER A 88 19.28 5.08 0.43
CA SER A 88 19.55 4.64 1.81
C SER A 88 19.15 5.68 2.86
N ASN A 89 19.15 6.97 2.49
CA ASN A 89 18.74 8.06 3.36
C ASN A 89 17.20 8.12 3.51
N SER A 90 16.73 8.96 4.41
CA SER A 90 15.30 9.20 4.65
C SER A 90 14.62 9.86 3.44
N TYR A 91 13.35 9.54 3.24
CA TYR A 91 12.50 10.11 2.17
C TYR A 91 11.03 10.03 2.57
N LEU A 92 10.21 10.83 1.93
CA LEU A 92 8.75 10.66 1.96
C LEU A 92 8.34 9.72 0.83
N LEU A 93 7.53 8.70 1.13
CA LEU A 93 6.94 7.80 0.15
C LEU A 93 5.45 8.10 0.01
N ALA A 94 5.02 8.57 -1.15
CA ALA A 94 3.60 8.81 -1.45
C ALA A 94 3.04 7.65 -2.27
N SER A 95 1.97 7.02 -1.78
CA SER A 95 1.38 5.84 -2.42
C SER A 95 -0.13 5.99 -2.60
N ASN A 96 -0.70 5.37 -3.65
CA ASN A 96 -2.12 5.08 -3.68
C ASN A 96 -2.48 4.07 -2.57
N HIS A 97 -3.76 3.95 -2.25
CA HIS A 97 -4.24 3.13 -1.14
C HIS A 97 -5.41 2.24 -1.54
N ILE A 98 -5.26 0.94 -1.33
CA ILE A 98 -6.26 -0.07 -1.70
C ILE A 98 -6.71 -0.85 -0.45
N SER A 99 -5.78 -1.17 0.44
CA SER A 99 -6.01 -2.13 1.51
C SER A 99 -5.17 -1.82 2.75
N TRP A 100 -5.63 -2.30 3.91
CA TRP A 100 -4.77 -2.40 5.09
C TRP A 100 -3.51 -3.26 4.84
N LEU A 101 -3.57 -4.17 3.86
CA LEU A 101 -2.43 -4.98 3.44
C LEU A 101 -1.29 -4.17 2.81
N ASP A 102 -1.56 -2.96 2.29
CA ASP A 102 -0.54 -2.09 1.68
C ASP A 102 0.59 -1.81 2.66
N ILE A 103 0.24 -1.58 3.93
CA ILE A 103 1.20 -1.37 5.03
C ILE A 103 2.14 -2.58 5.15
N HIS A 104 1.58 -3.78 5.09
CA HIS A 104 2.37 -5.01 5.22
C HIS A 104 3.15 -5.35 3.96
N ALA A 105 2.63 -5.03 2.78
CA ALA A 105 3.35 -5.19 1.51
C ALA A 105 4.59 -4.28 1.48
N ILE A 106 4.44 -3.02 1.89
CA ILE A 106 5.56 -2.07 1.98
C ILE A 106 6.57 -2.51 3.05
N ASN A 107 6.11 -2.85 4.25
CA ASN A 107 6.98 -3.30 5.35
C ASN A 107 7.69 -4.63 5.05
N ALA A 108 7.11 -5.51 4.26
CA ALA A 108 7.75 -6.75 3.82
C ALA A 108 8.93 -6.48 2.87
N PHE A 109 8.90 -5.37 2.13
CA PHE A 109 10.02 -4.91 1.32
C PHE A 109 11.02 -4.11 2.16
N LYS A 110 10.60 -2.99 2.73
CA LYS A 110 11.45 -2.11 3.55
C LYS A 110 10.58 -1.48 4.65
N PRO A 111 10.86 -1.75 5.93
CA PRO A 111 10.14 -1.13 7.03
C PRO A 111 10.22 0.40 6.98
N ILE A 112 9.08 1.03 7.14
CA ILE A 112 8.90 2.47 7.06
C ILE A 112 7.81 2.89 8.05
N ARG A 113 7.81 4.15 8.52
CA ARG A 113 6.71 4.67 9.34
C ARG A 113 5.52 5.04 8.48
N PHE A 114 4.32 4.94 9.05
CA PHE A 114 3.07 5.29 8.38
C PHE A 114 2.34 6.41 9.07
N VAL A 115 1.51 7.11 8.29
CA VAL A 115 0.51 8.03 8.80
C VAL A 115 -0.86 7.38 8.67
N ALA A 116 -1.60 7.30 9.78
CA ALA A 116 -2.92 6.68 9.85
C ALA A 116 -3.96 7.66 10.41
N LYS A 117 -5.24 7.35 10.17
CA LYS A 117 -6.35 8.08 10.81
C LYS A 117 -6.36 7.82 12.33
N SER A 118 -6.73 8.81 13.12
CA SER A 118 -6.85 8.68 14.58
C SER A 118 -7.87 7.62 15.03
N GLU A 119 -8.86 7.28 14.20
CA GLU A 119 -9.81 6.22 14.46
C GLU A 119 -9.15 4.84 14.54
N VAL A 120 -8.06 4.62 13.77
CA VAL A 120 -7.29 3.36 13.79
C VAL A 120 -6.60 3.16 15.13
N GLU A 121 -6.20 4.24 15.84
CA GLU A 121 -5.61 4.16 17.19
C GLU A 121 -6.54 3.46 18.18
N LYS A 122 -7.86 3.58 17.97
CA LYS A 122 -8.89 3.00 18.84
C LYS A 122 -9.19 1.52 18.55
N TRP A 123 -8.61 0.95 17.51
CA TRP A 123 -8.84 -0.46 17.18
C TRP A 123 -8.19 -1.36 18.23
N PRO A 124 -8.95 -2.29 18.81
CA PRO A 124 -8.39 -3.23 19.79
C PRO A 124 -7.18 -3.97 19.19
N ILE A 125 -6.12 -4.12 19.98
CA ILE A 125 -4.87 -4.78 19.63
C ILE A 125 -4.13 -4.06 18.48
N PHE A 126 -4.73 -3.90 17.31
CA PHE A 126 -4.08 -3.34 16.11
C PHE A 126 -3.72 -1.86 16.25
N GLY A 127 -4.56 -1.05 16.89
CA GLY A 127 -4.26 0.36 17.19
C GLY A 127 -3.08 0.50 18.15
N TRP A 128 -3.06 -0.33 19.19
CA TRP A 128 -1.92 -0.39 20.10
C TRP A 128 -0.63 -0.85 19.40
N MET A 129 -0.69 -1.90 18.58
CA MET A 129 0.45 -2.34 17.78
C MET A 129 0.96 -1.24 16.86
N ALA A 130 0.07 -0.54 16.13
CA ALA A 130 0.43 0.57 15.27
C ALA A 130 1.15 1.69 16.04
N LYS A 131 0.69 2.01 17.25
CA LYS A 131 1.33 2.99 18.13
C LYS A 131 2.75 2.55 18.54
N GLN A 132 2.94 1.28 18.90
CA GLN A 132 4.27 0.74 19.25
C GLN A 132 5.24 0.76 18.04
N LEU A 133 4.71 0.68 16.83
CA LEU A 133 5.47 0.78 15.57
C LEU A 133 5.78 2.22 15.16
N GLY A 134 5.38 3.23 15.94
CA GLY A 134 5.64 4.64 15.68
C GLY A 134 4.77 5.22 14.57
N THR A 135 3.57 4.68 14.36
CA THR A 135 2.58 5.28 13.45
C THR A 135 2.17 6.67 13.94
N VAL A 136 2.20 7.64 13.04
CA VAL A 136 1.74 9.01 13.29
C VAL A 136 0.23 9.06 13.04
N PHE A 137 -0.57 9.46 14.05
CA PHE A 137 -2.03 9.51 13.94
C PHE A 137 -2.53 10.91 13.65
N ILE A 138 -3.37 11.07 12.59
CA ILE A 138 -3.92 12.34 12.18
C ILE A 138 -5.44 12.42 12.38
N LYS A 139 -5.91 13.51 13.03
CA LYS A 139 -7.33 13.93 13.07
C LYS A 139 -7.58 14.84 11.87
N ARG A 140 -8.52 14.45 11.00
CA ARG A 140 -8.76 15.19 9.74
C ARG A 140 -9.56 16.47 9.91
N ASP A 141 -10.33 16.60 10.97
CA ASP A 141 -11.30 17.70 11.18
C ASP A 141 -10.68 18.91 11.88
N SER A 142 -9.35 18.93 12.04
CA SER A 142 -8.65 20.03 12.70
C SER A 142 -7.42 20.46 11.90
N SER A 143 -7.49 21.67 11.32
CA SER A 143 -6.35 22.29 10.65
C SER A 143 -5.15 22.48 11.58
N ARG A 144 -5.41 22.83 12.84
CA ARG A 144 -4.36 22.97 13.88
C ARG A 144 -3.66 21.63 14.13
N HIS A 145 -4.43 20.53 14.21
CA HIS A 145 -3.84 19.21 14.40
C HIS A 145 -3.05 18.76 13.15
N ALA A 146 -3.51 19.10 11.94
CA ALA A 146 -2.77 18.82 10.72
C ALA A 146 -1.38 19.48 10.71
N HIS A 147 -1.25 20.72 11.19
CA HIS A 147 0.05 21.38 11.32
C HIS A 147 0.98 20.69 12.34
N LEU A 148 0.44 20.23 13.47
CA LEU A 148 1.22 19.49 14.48
C LEU A 148 1.75 18.16 13.88
N VAL A 149 0.91 17.44 13.16
CA VAL A 149 1.30 16.18 12.50
C VAL A 149 2.38 16.41 11.44
N VAL A 150 2.28 17.48 10.65
CA VAL A 150 3.31 17.85 9.66
C VAL A 150 4.64 18.12 10.35
N GLY A 151 4.65 18.84 11.46
CA GLY A 151 5.85 19.08 12.28
C GLY A 151 6.44 17.77 12.85
N GLU A 152 5.61 16.88 13.38
CA GLU A 152 6.03 15.55 13.87
C GLU A 152 6.63 14.72 12.74
N MET A 153 5.96 14.65 11.59
CA MET A 153 6.47 13.95 10.41
C MET A 153 7.80 14.51 9.92
N SER A 154 7.95 15.84 9.88
CA SER A 154 9.21 16.49 9.48
C SER A 154 10.34 16.14 10.45
N ALA A 155 10.06 16.04 11.75
CA ALA A 155 11.04 15.60 12.73
C ALA A 155 11.43 14.12 12.54
N VAL A 156 10.46 13.24 12.29
CA VAL A 156 10.70 11.81 11.98
C VAL A 156 11.52 11.65 10.70
N LEU A 157 11.22 12.42 9.66
CA LEU A 157 11.89 12.36 8.36
C LEU A 157 13.40 12.69 8.45
N LYS A 158 13.87 13.35 9.51
CA LYS A 158 15.31 13.58 9.72
C LYS A 158 16.10 12.29 9.99
N SER A 159 15.44 11.22 10.41
CA SER A 159 16.09 9.94 10.78
C SER A 159 15.49 8.70 10.13
N GLU A 160 14.20 8.74 9.78
CA GLU A 160 13.47 7.61 9.22
C GLU A 160 12.58 8.04 8.06
N SER A 161 12.36 7.16 7.09
CA SER A 161 11.41 7.41 6.01
C SER A 161 9.97 7.27 6.50
N VAL A 162 9.05 8.04 5.88
CA VAL A 162 7.62 8.03 6.19
C VAL A 162 6.83 7.73 4.93
N CYS A 163 5.84 6.85 5.03
CA CYS A 163 4.88 6.58 3.96
C CYS A 163 3.55 7.25 4.26
N ILE A 164 2.99 7.92 3.25
CA ILE A 164 1.67 8.54 3.28
C ILE A 164 0.77 7.96 2.19
N PHE A 165 -0.53 7.90 2.50
CA PHE A 165 -1.60 7.60 1.54
C PHE A 165 -2.42 8.86 1.31
N PRO A 166 -2.01 9.74 0.39
CA PRO A 166 -2.57 11.10 0.30
C PRO A 166 -3.98 11.15 -0.30
N GLU A 167 -4.50 10.05 -0.84
CA GLU A 167 -5.93 9.89 -1.17
C GLU A 167 -6.81 10.07 0.07
N GLY A 168 -6.24 9.72 1.22
CA GLY A 168 -6.92 9.86 2.50
C GLY A 168 -8.00 8.79 2.75
N THR A 169 -8.21 7.87 1.85
CA THR A 169 -9.06 6.68 2.00
C THR A 169 -8.57 5.61 1.05
N SER A 170 -8.88 4.35 1.33
CA SER A 170 -8.64 3.25 0.41
C SER A 170 -9.69 3.22 -0.70
N THR A 171 -9.29 2.70 -1.87
CA THR A 171 -10.10 2.57 -3.08
C THR A 171 -10.05 1.13 -3.58
N ILE A 172 -10.83 0.82 -4.63
CA ILE A 172 -10.74 -0.50 -5.28
C ILE A 172 -9.50 -0.65 -6.16
N GLY A 173 -8.68 0.40 -6.31
CA GLY A 173 -7.46 0.37 -7.10
C GLY A 173 -7.63 0.43 -8.61
N GLU A 174 -8.82 0.83 -9.09
CA GLU A 174 -9.10 1.05 -10.51
C GLU A 174 -8.55 2.38 -11.00
N ALA A 175 -8.74 3.41 -10.17
CA ALA A 175 -8.21 4.75 -10.40
C ALA A 175 -7.68 5.32 -9.08
N VAL A 176 -6.83 6.33 -9.18
CA VAL A 176 -6.27 7.06 -8.03
C VAL A 176 -7.07 8.32 -7.80
N ARG A 177 -7.49 8.56 -6.56
CA ARG A 177 -8.13 9.82 -6.18
C ARG A 177 -7.10 10.95 -6.11
N PRO A 178 -7.51 12.21 -6.30
CA PRO A 178 -6.63 13.35 -6.17
C PRO A 178 -5.88 13.35 -4.81
N PHE A 179 -4.60 13.63 -4.85
CA PHE A 179 -3.76 13.64 -3.67
C PHE A 179 -3.93 14.92 -2.88
N LYS A 180 -4.15 14.79 -1.57
CA LYS A 180 -4.22 15.90 -0.63
C LYS A 180 -2.82 16.43 -0.33
N PRO A 181 -2.53 17.73 -0.54
CA PRO A 181 -1.16 18.25 -0.48
C PRO A 181 -0.61 18.42 0.96
N ASN A 182 -1.48 18.40 1.98
CA ASN A 182 -1.08 18.82 3.33
C ASN A 182 0.10 18.03 3.91
N LEU A 183 0.14 16.71 3.73
CA LEU A 183 1.21 15.87 4.29
C LEU A 183 2.53 15.97 3.52
N PHE A 184 2.50 16.44 2.27
CA PHE A 184 3.73 16.70 1.50
C PHE A 184 4.56 17.83 2.08
N GLU A 185 3.93 18.74 2.83
CA GLU A 185 4.61 19.83 3.54
C GLU A 185 5.72 19.32 4.45
N ALA A 186 5.56 18.13 5.03
CA ALA A 186 6.58 17.55 5.90
C ALA A 186 7.90 17.27 5.16
N ALA A 187 7.84 16.87 3.90
CA ALA A 187 9.03 16.68 3.05
C ALA A 187 9.66 18.02 2.65
N VAL A 188 8.84 19.02 2.33
CA VAL A 188 9.31 20.40 2.04
C VAL A 188 10.04 20.98 3.24
N MET A 189 9.44 20.87 4.44
CA MET A 189 10.05 21.36 5.69
C MET A 189 11.32 20.61 6.09
N ALA A 190 11.42 19.33 5.73
CA ALA A 190 12.60 18.51 6.01
C ALA A 190 13.66 18.59 4.93
N ASP A 191 13.40 19.26 3.80
CA ASP A 191 14.24 19.30 2.60
C ASP A 191 14.61 17.89 2.09
N LEU A 192 13.60 17.01 1.97
CA LEU A 192 13.78 15.63 1.58
C LEU A 192 12.98 15.27 0.32
N PRO A 193 13.51 14.32 -0.48
CA PRO A 193 12.85 13.90 -1.71
C PRO A 193 11.56 13.14 -1.42
N VAL A 194 10.59 13.30 -2.34
CA VAL A 194 9.34 12.53 -2.38
C VAL A 194 9.43 11.49 -3.47
N TYR A 195 9.45 10.22 -3.08
CA TYR A 195 9.31 9.08 -4.00
C TYR A 195 7.85 8.68 -4.11
N THR A 196 7.46 8.12 -5.24
CA THR A 196 6.10 7.62 -5.42
C THR A 196 6.08 6.11 -5.55
N LEU A 197 4.98 5.51 -5.10
CA LEU A 197 4.74 4.08 -5.13
C LEU A 197 3.35 3.80 -5.68
N ALA A 198 3.27 3.09 -6.80
CA ALA A 198 2.02 2.50 -7.26
C ALA A 198 1.87 1.09 -6.68
N ILE A 199 0.76 0.86 -5.99
CA ILE A 199 0.36 -0.46 -5.49
C ILE A 199 -0.80 -0.96 -6.32
N ARG A 200 -0.74 -2.22 -6.73
CA ARG A 200 -1.86 -2.94 -7.31
C ARG A 200 -1.88 -4.39 -6.86
N TYR A 201 -3.07 -4.95 -6.80
CA TYR A 201 -3.24 -6.36 -6.53
C TYR A 201 -3.70 -7.08 -7.79
N LEU A 202 -3.04 -8.21 -8.08
CA LEU A 202 -3.31 -9.01 -9.26
C LEU A 202 -3.70 -10.42 -8.84
N SER A 203 -4.60 -11.05 -9.59
CA SER A 203 -4.80 -12.49 -9.52
C SER A 203 -3.55 -13.19 -10.05
N LYS A 204 -3.02 -14.14 -9.29
CA LYS A 204 -1.86 -14.93 -9.71
C LYS A 204 -2.19 -15.82 -10.90
N ALA A 205 -3.45 -16.23 -11.05
CA ALA A 205 -3.89 -17.12 -12.10
C ALA A 205 -4.03 -16.41 -13.45
N THR A 206 -4.58 -15.19 -13.46
CA THR A 206 -4.90 -14.45 -14.68
C THR A 206 -3.93 -13.30 -14.95
N GLY A 207 -3.17 -12.86 -13.96
CA GLY A 207 -2.37 -11.64 -14.05
C GLY A 207 -3.18 -10.34 -14.05
N GLN A 208 -4.50 -10.42 -14.06
CA GLN A 208 -5.37 -9.27 -14.10
C GLN A 208 -5.56 -8.65 -12.70
N ARG A 209 -5.98 -7.38 -12.67
CA ARG A 209 -6.30 -6.68 -11.43
C ARG A 209 -7.36 -7.44 -10.63
N SER A 210 -7.15 -7.50 -9.32
CA SER A 210 -8.08 -8.11 -8.37
C SER A 210 -8.49 -7.09 -7.31
N ASP A 211 -9.79 -6.95 -7.07
CA ASP A 211 -10.38 -6.14 -6.00
C ASP A 211 -10.62 -6.91 -4.70
N VAL A 212 -10.21 -8.17 -4.67
CA VAL A 212 -10.35 -9.02 -3.46
C VAL A 212 -9.74 -8.36 -2.23
N PRO A 213 -8.52 -7.77 -2.26
CA PRO A 213 -7.93 -7.12 -1.09
C PRO A 213 -8.51 -5.74 -0.77
N ALA A 214 -9.32 -5.15 -1.66
CA ALA A 214 -9.83 -3.79 -1.46
C ALA A 214 -10.61 -3.67 -0.16
N PHE A 215 -10.24 -2.64 0.62
CA PHE A 215 -10.83 -2.34 1.94
C PHE A 215 -11.55 -1.00 1.87
N VAL A 216 -12.80 -1.02 1.46
CA VAL A 216 -13.58 0.18 1.11
C VAL A 216 -14.94 0.22 1.81
N GLY A 217 -15.50 1.42 1.95
CA GLY A 217 -16.78 1.63 2.61
C GLY A 217 -16.73 1.29 4.11
N ASP A 218 -17.78 0.65 4.59
CA ASP A 218 -17.95 0.28 6.01
C ASP A 218 -17.49 -1.17 6.31
N MET A 219 -16.67 -1.74 5.41
CA MET A 219 -16.16 -3.10 5.57
C MET A 219 -15.36 -3.24 6.86
N GLY A 220 -15.68 -4.24 7.67
CA GLY A 220 -14.95 -4.60 8.88
C GLY A 220 -13.63 -5.31 8.55
N LEU A 221 -12.62 -5.19 9.44
CA LEU A 221 -11.33 -5.84 9.25
C LEU A 221 -11.44 -7.37 9.14
N LEU A 222 -12.23 -8.01 10.00
CA LEU A 222 -12.42 -9.48 9.97
C LEU A 222 -13.14 -9.94 8.70
N GLU A 223 -14.07 -9.14 8.19
CA GLU A 223 -14.74 -9.38 6.91
C GLU A 223 -13.74 -9.34 5.76
N SER A 224 -12.91 -8.30 5.69
CA SER A 224 -11.83 -8.18 4.70
C SER A 224 -10.87 -9.37 4.77
N MET A 225 -10.40 -9.72 5.97
CA MET A 225 -9.55 -10.90 6.17
C MET A 225 -10.22 -12.18 5.64
N SER A 226 -11.51 -12.39 5.94
CA SER A 226 -12.27 -13.54 5.48
C SER A 226 -12.38 -13.60 3.96
N LYS A 227 -12.67 -12.45 3.31
CA LYS A 227 -12.72 -12.30 1.84
C LYS A 227 -11.39 -12.70 1.20
N ILE A 228 -10.27 -12.23 1.75
CA ILE A 228 -8.93 -12.53 1.23
C ILE A 228 -8.57 -14.00 1.45
N LEU A 229 -8.88 -14.57 2.62
CA LEU A 229 -8.62 -15.99 2.90
C LEU A 229 -9.43 -16.93 2.01
N LYS A 230 -10.61 -16.49 1.57
CA LYS A 230 -11.45 -17.23 0.63
C LYS A 230 -10.84 -17.26 -0.77
N ASN A 231 -10.21 -16.17 -1.18
CA ASN A 231 -9.67 -15.93 -2.51
C ASN A 231 -8.15 -15.65 -2.45
N ARG A 232 -7.39 -16.63 -2.04
CA ARG A 232 -5.93 -16.56 -1.97
C ARG A 232 -5.34 -16.49 -3.39
N ASN A 233 -4.09 -16.62 -3.64
CA ASN A 233 -3.45 -16.54 -4.97
C ASN A 233 -3.37 -15.11 -5.54
N LEU A 234 -3.00 -14.19 -4.68
CA LEU A 234 -2.83 -12.79 -5.05
C LEU A 234 -1.35 -12.44 -5.19
N ILE A 235 -1.09 -11.44 -6.02
CA ILE A 235 0.19 -10.75 -6.11
C ILE A 235 -0.04 -9.32 -5.65
N ALA A 236 0.72 -8.86 -4.66
CA ALA A 236 0.87 -7.45 -4.33
C ALA A 236 2.06 -6.93 -5.12
N GLU A 237 1.81 -6.08 -6.11
CA GLU A 237 2.84 -5.48 -6.93
C GLU A 237 3.12 -4.05 -6.48
N LEU A 238 4.38 -3.78 -6.18
CA LEU A 238 4.91 -2.50 -5.74
C LEU A 238 5.80 -1.94 -6.84
N THR A 239 5.40 -0.83 -7.49
CA THR A 239 6.18 -0.15 -8.52
C THR A 239 6.64 1.20 -8.00
N PHE A 240 7.97 1.35 -7.87
CA PHE A 240 8.59 2.57 -7.36
C PHE A 240 8.96 3.52 -8.48
N PHE A 241 8.80 4.83 -8.23
CA PHE A 241 9.15 5.90 -9.16
C PHE A 241 10.06 6.92 -8.48
N PRO A 242 11.00 7.53 -9.25
CA PRO A 242 11.87 8.57 -8.74
C PRO A 242 11.07 9.82 -8.36
N PRO A 243 11.66 10.72 -7.57
CA PRO A 243 11.07 12.02 -7.33
C PRO A 243 10.70 12.74 -8.64
N PRO A 244 9.56 13.42 -8.68
CA PRO A 244 9.23 14.25 -9.83
C PRO A 244 10.33 15.29 -10.06
N ALA A 245 10.75 15.46 -11.31
CA ALA A 245 11.79 16.42 -11.66
C ALA A 245 11.20 17.84 -11.61
N ALA A 246 11.61 18.62 -10.60
CA ALA A 246 11.31 20.06 -10.55
C ALA A 246 12.19 20.82 -11.55
N THR A 247 11.63 21.83 -12.21
CA THR A 247 12.39 22.77 -13.02
C THR A 247 12.70 24.03 -12.21
N PRO A 248 13.73 24.81 -12.54
CA PRO A 248 14.04 26.07 -11.83
C PRO A 248 12.87 27.08 -11.82
N GLN A 249 11.95 26.95 -12.76
CA GLN A 249 10.78 27.84 -12.89
C GLN A 249 9.55 27.32 -12.10
N GLN A 250 9.59 26.10 -11.59
CA GLN A 250 8.49 25.49 -10.82
C GLN A 250 9.03 25.02 -9.49
N PRO A 251 8.89 25.81 -8.41
CA PRO A 251 9.29 25.37 -7.08
C PRO A 251 8.48 24.15 -6.66
N SER A 252 9.17 23.16 -6.12
CA SER A 252 8.57 21.94 -5.62
C SER A 252 7.86 22.16 -4.28
N ASP A 253 6.77 22.92 -4.30
CA ASP A 253 5.93 23.10 -3.15
C ASP A 253 5.04 21.83 -2.93
N ARG A 254 4.36 21.79 -1.80
CA ARG A 254 3.48 20.65 -1.44
C ARG A 254 2.39 20.37 -2.47
N LYS A 255 1.88 21.41 -3.17
CA LYS A 255 0.81 21.24 -4.17
C LYS A 255 1.36 20.63 -5.44
N TRP A 256 2.51 21.12 -5.88
CA TRP A 256 3.23 20.58 -7.02
C TRP A 256 3.62 19.11 -6.79
N LEU A 257 4.19 18.78 -5.61
CA LEU A 257 4.56 17.41 -5.24
C LEU A 257 3.33 16.48 -5.23
N ALA A 258 2.21 16.92 -4.67
CA ALA A 258 0.99 16.12 -4.64
C ALA A 258 0.45 15.86 -6.05
N LEU A 259 0.40 16.88 -6.91
CA LEU A 259 -0.08 16.75 -8.29
C LEU A 259 0.77 15.78 -9.09
N HIS A 260 2.08 15.98 -9.13
CA HIS A 260 2.98 15.18 -9.95
C HIS A 260 3.12 13.74 -9.42
N SER A 261 3.09 13.53 -8.10
CA SER A 261 3.03 12.19 -7.52
C SER A 261 1.75 11.45 -7.93
N HIS A 262 0.61 12.15 -7.92
CA HIS A 262 -0.66 11.60 -8.38
C HIS A 262 -0.62 11.22 -9.87
N GLU A 263 -0.18 12.15 -10.73
CA GLU A 263 -0.09 11.93 -12.19
C GLU A 263 0.80 10.75 -12.54
N GLN A 264 1.94 10.61 -11.87
CA GLN A 264 2.89 9.53 -12.08
C GLN A 264 2.26 8.15 -11.80
N ILE A 265 1.52 8.02 -10.70
CA ILE A 265 0.81 6.77 -10.35
C ILE A 265 -0.39 6.56 -11.26
N ALA A 266 -1.20 7.59 -11.51
CA ALA A 266 -2.38 7.49 -12.37
C ALA A 266 -2.03 7.06 -13.79
N LYS A 267 -0.97 7.64 -14.37
CA LYS A 267 -0.45 7.25 -15.69
C LYS A 267 -0.02 5.77 -15.72
N TYR A 268 0.68 5.31 -14.68
CA TYR A 268 1.10 3.92 -14.60
C TYR A 268 -0.09 2.96 -14.52
N LEU A 269 -1.07 3.24 -13.65
CA LEU A 269 -2.21 2.37 -13.49
C LEU A 269 -3.11 2.32 -14.73
N SER A 270 -3.30 3.45 -15.43
CA SER A 270 -4.06 3.49 -16.68
C SER A 270 -3.40 2.69 -17.80
N SER A 271 -2.07 2.81 -17.99
CA SER A 271 -1.34 2.07 -19.00
C SER A 271 -1.31 0.55 -18.75
N SER A 272 -1.40 0.15 -17.49
CA SER A 272 -1.36 -1.27 -17.11
C SER A 272 -2.70 -1.98 -17.18
N ASN A 273 -3.81 -1.25 -17.33
CA ASN A 273 -5.15 -1.81 -17.51
C ASN A 273 -5.49 -2.10 -19.00
N THR A 274 -4.61 -1.71 -19.92
CA THR A 274 -4.83 -1.83 -21.38
C THR A 274 -4.17 -3.10 -21.97
N LEU A 275 -3.43 -3.87 -21.18
CA LEU A 275 -2.79 -5.14 -21.54
C LEU A 275 -3.55 -6.32 -20.94
#